data_94eefdd28ffe4e920038e44ad591ed82
#
_entry.id   94eefdd28ffe4e920038e44ad591ed82
#
_cell.length_a   1.000
_cell.length_b   1.000
_cell.length_c   1.000
_cell.angle_alpha   90.00
_cell.angle_beta   90.00
_cell.angle_gamma   90.00
#
_symmetry.space_group_name_H-M   'P 1'
#
loop_
_entity.id
_entity.type
_entity.pdbx_description
1 polymer ?
#
loop_
_entity_poly.entity_id
_entity_poly.type
_entity_poly.pdbx_seq_one_letter_code
_entity_poly.pdbx_strand_id
1 'polypeptide(L)'
;FGYMWECPDYFRLGNKDVILMCPQGVEAEGDKYRNIYQSGYMIGDLNFNNLFFDHESFQELDNGFDFYAPQTFVDADGQRILIGWMGLPDTEYPTDKDGWAHCLTI
;
A
#
# COMPACT_ATOMS: atom_id res chain seq x y z
N PHE A 1 -1.92 14.40 2.48
CA PHE A 1 -2.76 13.91 1.38
C PHE A 1 -3.72 12.84 1.87
N GLY A 2 -4.87 12.70 1.18
CA GLY A 2 -5.93 11.84 1.66
C GLY A 2 -6.54 12.32 2.99
N TYR A 3 -7.55 11.62 3.47
CA TYR A 3 -8.22 11.94 4.75
C TYR A 3 -8.07 10.84 5.81
N MET A 4 -7.67 9.64 5.44
CA MET A 4 -7.41 8.53 6.34
C MET A 4 -6.27 7.67 5.78
N TRP A 5 -5.41 7.16 6.68
CA TRP A 5 -4.34 6.24 6.33
C TRP A 5 -4.52 4.95 7.11
N GLU A 6 -4.54 3.84 6.40
CA GLU A 6 -4.72 2.50 6.95
C GLU A 6 -3.49 1.63 6.69
N CYS A 7 -3.39 0.52 7.41
CA CYS A 7 -2.37 -0.51 7.24
C CYS A 7 -0.93 0.03 7.18
N PRO A 8 -0.49 0.89 8.12
CA PRO A 8 0.88 1.38 8.08
C PRO A 8 1.87 0.25 8.33
N ASP A 9 2.94 0.21 7.54
CA ASP A 9 4.07 -0.68 7.74
C ASP A 9 5.37 0.11 7.50
N TYR A 10 6.33 -0.04 8.42
CA TYR A 10 7.61 0.64 8.34
C TYR A 10 8.75 -0.36 8.33
N PHE A 11 9.71 -0.15 7.43
CA PHE A 11 10.93 -0.95 7.40
C PHE A 11 12.09 -0.22 6.71
N ARG A 12 13.28 -0.74 6.92
CA ARG A 12 14.45 -0.32 6.14
C ARG A 12 14.69 -1.29 4.98
N LEU A 13 14.97 -0.72 3.82
CA LEU A 13 15.39 -1.46 2.63
C LEU A 13 16.70 -0.85 2.11
N GLY A 14 17.77 -1.61 2.24
CA GLY A 14 19.10 -1.06 2.00
C GLY A 14 19.44 0.07 2.99
N ASN A 15 19.69 1.26 2.47
CA ASN A 15 20.02 2.45 3.26
C ASN A 15 18.86 3.45 3.40
N LYS A 16 17.67 3.10 2.93
CA LYS A 16 16.48 3.95 2.97
C LYS A 16 15.41 3.42 3.92
N ASP A 17 14.64 4.34 4.44
CA ASP A 17 13.43 4.08 5.19
C ASP A 17 12.25 4.03 4.23
N VAL A 18 11.37 3.06 4.42
CA VAL A 18 10.15 2.88 3.62
C VAL A 18 8.96 2.87 4.55
N ILE A 19 7.95 3.64 4.20
CA ILE A 19 6.64 3.61 4.85
C ILE A 19 5.61 3.18 3.81
N LEU A 20 5.00 2.01 4.02
CA LEU A 20 3.79 1.58 3.31
C LEU A 20 2.57 2.14 4.01
N MET A 21 1.55 2.46 3.23
CA MET A 21 0.26 2.87 3.78
C MET A 21 -0.84 2.77 2.71
N CYS A 22 -2.07 2.74 3.18
CA CYS A 22 -3.27 2.73 2.34
C CYS A 22 -4.05 4.02 2.58
N PRO A 23 -3.71 5.13 1.90
CA PRO A 23 -4.46 6.37 2.04
C PRO A 23 -5.79 6.30 1.29
N GLN A 24 -6.84 6.84 1.91
CA GLN A 24 -8.13 7.05 1.28
C GLN A 24 -8.28 8.50 0.85
N GLY A 25 -8.94 8.71 -0.31
CA GLY A 25 -9.26 10.05 -0.79
C GLY A 25 -8.06 10.82 -1.33
N VAL A 26 -7.09 10.15 -1.91
CA VAL A 26 -6.05 10.81 -2.71
C VAL A 26 -6.68 11.27 -4.02
N GLU A 27 -6.45 12.52 -4.39
CA GLU A 27 -6.98 13.07 -5.62
C GLU A 27 -6.33 12.42 -6.85
N ALA A 28 -7.15 12.08 -7.85
CA ALA A 28 -6.66 11.47 -9.08
C ALA A 28 -5.78 12.45 -9.87
N GLU A 29 -4.65 11.95 -10.36
CA GLU A 29 -3.70 12.70 -11.19
C GLU A 29 -3.41 11.92 -12.47
N GLY A 30 -4.00 12.34 -13.59
CA GLY A 30 -3.89 11.58 -14.85
C GLY A 30 -4.42 10.17 -14.70
N ASP A 31 -3.57 9.17 -14.90
CA ASP A 31 -3.92 7.76 -14.74
C ASP A 31 -3.62 7.21 -13.33
N LYS A 32 -3.03 8.04 -12.44
CA LYS A 32 -2.70 7.68 -11.07
C LYS A 32 -3.86 7.94 -10.12
N TYR A 33 -3.88 7.21 -9.01
CA TYR A 33 -4.78 7.41 -7.87
C TYR A 33 -6.27 7.35 -8.28
N ARG A 34 -6.61 6.43 -9.16
CA ARG A 34 -7.98 6.30 -9.69
C ARG A 34 -8.95 5.61 -8.74
N ASN A 35 -8.45 4.84 -7.77
CA ASN A 35 -9.25 4.22 -6.73
C ASN A 35 -9.35 5.13 -5.52
N ILE A 36 -10.47 5.08 -4.81
CA ILE A 36 -10.62 5.74 -3.51
C ILE A 36 -9.71 5.10 -2.44
N TYR A 37 -9.48 3.80 -2.54
CA TYR A 37 -8.64 3.00 -1.66
C TYR A 37 -7.29 2.78 -2.33
N GLN A 38 -6.30 3.57 -1.95
CA GLN A 38 -4.96 3.47 -2.51
C GLN A 38 -4.08 2.56 -1.67
N SER A 39 -3.08 1.95 -2.30
CA SER A 39 -1.99 1.25 -1.63
C SER A 39 -0.68 1.73 -2.22
N GLY A 40 0.21 2.17 -1.38
CA GLY A 40 1.47 2.71 -1.87
C GLY A 40 2.50 2.94 -0.78
N TYR A 41 3.55 3.64 -1.15
CA TYR A 41 4.70 3.85 -0.28
C TYR A 41 5.34 5.22 -0.46
N MET A 42 6.10 5.59 0.55
CA MET A 42 7.07 6.69 0.51
C MET A 42 8.44 6.15 0.88
N ILE A 43 9.47 6.64 0.21
CA ILE A 43 10.88 6.32 0.48
C ILE A 43 11.58 7.59 0.94
N GLY A 44 12.43 7.47 1.95
CA GLY A 44 13.15 8.62 2.46
C GLY A 44 14.14 8.29 3.55
N ASP A 45 14.38 9.28 4.39
CA ASP A 45 15.27 9.19 5.56
C ASP A 45 14.50 9.67 6.81
N LEU A 46 14.21 8.75 7.73
CA LEU A 46 13.46 9.05 8.95
C LEU A 46 14.41 9.40 10.10
N ASN A 47 14.26 10.60 10.62
CA ASN A 47 14.97 11.03 11.81
C ASN A 47 14.14 10.76 13.07
N PHE A 48 14.49 9.72 13.83
CA PHE A 48 13.78 9.32 15.04
C PHE A 48 13.90 10.31 16.21
N ASN A 49 14.86 11.25 16.18
CA ASN A 49 14.99 12.22 17.28
C ASN A 49 13.94 13.33 17.24
N ASN A 50 13.54 13.73 16.04
CA ASN A 50 12.54 14.78 15.84
C ASN A 50 11.29 14.30 15.08
N LEU A 51 11.24 13.00 14.76
CA LEU A 51 10.16 12.35 14.00
C LEU A 51 9.88 12.99 12.64
N PHE A 52 10.93 13.54 12.04
CA PHE A 52 10.85 14.11 10.69
C PHE A 52 11.23 13.07 9.65
N PHE A 53 10.38 12.90 8.64
CA PHE A 53 10.61 12.03 7.50
C PHE A 53 10.83 12.88 6.25
N ASP A 54 12.08 12.93 5.79
CA ASP A 54 12.44 13.56 4.52
C ASP A 54 12.24 12.53 3.42
N HIS A 55 11.19 12.66 2.66
CA HIS A 55 10.72 11.62 1.76
C HIS A 55 10.37 12.13 0.36
N GLU A 56 10.46 11.23 -0.60
CA GLU A 56 9.93 11.40 -1.95
C GLU A 56 8.39 11.41 -1.94
N SER A 57 7.79 11.78 -3.06
CA SER A 57 6.33 11.74 -3.22
C SER A 57 5.80 10.33 -3.04
N PHE A 58 4.54 10.22 -2.59
CA PHE A 58 3.82 8.94 -2.54
C PHE A 58 3.77 8.27 -3.90
N GLN A 59 4.04 6.98 -3.94
CA GLN A 59 4.00 6.15 -5.13
C GLN A 59 2.99 5.02 -4.94
N GLU A 60 2.19 4.75 -5.96
CA GLU A 60 1.34 3.56 -5.99
C GLU A 60 2.19 2.29 -6.02
N LEU A 61 1.77 1.29 -5.26
CA LEU A 61 2.45 0.01 -5.19
C LEU A 61 2.10 -0.91 -6.35
N ASP A 62 0.86 -0.83 -6.82
CA ASP A 62 0.30 -1.66 -7.87
C ASP A 62 -0.38 -0.78 -8.93
N ASN A 63 -0.20 -1.14 -10.20
CA ASN A 63 -0.82 -0.45 -11.32
C ASN A 63 -2.01 -1.23 -11.93
N GLY A 64 -2.48 -2.25 -11.21
CA GLY A 64 -3.68 -3.01 -11.57
C GLY A 64 -4.97 -2.35 -11.05
N PHE A 65 -6.05 -3.12 -11.08
CA PHE A 65 -7.36 -2.60 -10.65
C PHE A 65 -7.56 -2.66 -9.14
N ASP A 66 -7.24 -3.80 -8.53
CA ASP A 66 -7.62 -4.11 -7.16
C ASP A 66 -6.42 -4.65 -6.38
N PHE A 67 -5.85 -3.82 -5.53
CA PHE A 67 -4.80 -4.23 -4.60
C PHE A 67 -4.87 -3.36 -3.34
N TYR A 68 -5.03 -4.00 -2.16
CA TYR A 68 -5.21 -3.25 -0.92
C TYR A 68 -4.60 -3.95 0.29
N ALA A 69 -4.40 -3.19 1.37
CA ALA A 69 -3.96 -3.64 2.68
C ALA A 69 -2.67 -4.49 2.66
N PRO A 70 -1.61 -4.09 1.93
CA PRO A 70 -0.36 -4.83 1.94
C PRO A 70 0.30 -4.81 3.32
N GLN A 71 0.93 -5.92 3.66
CA GLN A 71 1.78 -6.05 4.85
C GLN A 71 3.07 -6.77 4.47
N THR A 72 4.14 -6.49 5.18
CA THR A 72 5.43 -7.12 4.92
C THR A 72 5.94 -7.91 6.12
N PHE A 73 6.77 -8.91 5.82
CA PHE A 73 7.56 -9.64 6.82
C PHE A 73 8.91 -10.04 6.21
N VAL A 74 9.80 -10.52 7.06
CA VAL A 74 11.11 -11.02 6.62
C VAL A 74 11.13 -12.53 6.78
N ASP A 75 11.49 -13.24 5.74
CA ASP A 75 11.60 -14.70 5.75
C ASP A 75 12.89 -15.19 6.43
N ALA A 76 13.07 -16.51 6.48
CA ALA A 76 14.25 -17.12 7.11
C ALA A 76 15.58 -16.81 6.40
N ASP A 77 15.53 -16.45 5.13
CA ASP A 77 16.69 -16.09 4.31
C ASP A 77 16.97 -14.58 4.33
N GLY A 78 16.20 -13.82 5.10
CA GLY A 78 16.35 -12.37 5.24
C GLY A 78 15.73 -11.58 4.09
N GLN A 79 14.92 -12.21 3.25
CA GLN A 79 14.20 -11.54 2.19
C GLN A 79 12.92 -10.92 2.74
N ARG A 80 12.64 -9.68 2.32
CA ARG A 80 11.37 -9.04 2.66
C ARG A 80 10.30 -9.46 1.65
N ILE A 81 9.25 -10.02 2.19
CA ILE A 81 8.08 -10.49 1.45
C ILE A 81 6.93 -9.53 1.71
N LEU A 82 6.22 -9.15 0.65
CA LEU A 82 5.01 -8.36 0.72
C LEU A 82 3.83 -9.21 0.28
N ILE A 83 2.77 -9.19 1.07
CA ILE A 83 1.49 -9.83 0.75
C ILE A 83 0.41 -8.77 0.79
N GLY A 84 -0.45 -8.75 -0.20
CA GLY A 84 -1.58 -7.85 -0.28
C GLY A 84 -2.87 -8.58 -0.65
N TRP A 85 -3.97 -7.89 -0.46
CA TRP A 85 -5.29 -8.36 -0.85
C TRP A 85 -5.58 -7.98 -2.30
N MET A 86 -5.83 -8.97 -3.17
CA MET A 86 -6.32 -8.73 -4.52
C MET A 86 -7.82 -8.44 -4.46
N GLY A 87 -8.14 -7.24 -4.02
CA GLY A 87 -9.48 -6.76 -3.83
C GLY A 87 -9.51 -5.33 -3.31
N LEU A 88 -10.68 -4.74 -3.26
CA LEU A 88 -10.93 -3.43 -2.66
C LEU A 88 -12.17 -3.51 -1.78
N PRO A 89 -12.28 -2.69 -0.71
CA PRO A 89 -13.53 -2.46 -0.01
C PRO A 89 -14.60 -1.90 -0.96
N ASP A 90 -15.87 -2.17 -0.66
CA ASP A 90 -17.03 -1.60 -1.35
C ASP A 90 -17.08 -1.84 -2.88
N THR A 91 -16.40 -2.88 -3.36
CA THR A 91 -16.37 -3.26 -4.78
C THR A 91 -17.23 -4.50 -5.01
N GLU A 92 -18.09 -4.44 -6.03
CA GLU A 92 -18.84 -5.59 -6.51
C GLU A 92 -17.98 -6.43 -7.47
N TYR A 93 -17.99 -7.74 -7.29
CA TYR A 93 -17.23 -8.67 -8.12
C TYR A 93 -18.18 -9.54 -8.97
N PRO A 94 -17.77 -9.88 -10.20
CA PRO A 94 -18.57 -10.78 -11.05
C PRO A 94 -18.86 -12.14 -10.41
N THR A 95 -18.07 -12.55 -9.43
CA THR A 95 -18.19 -13.84 -8.72
C THR A 95 -19.09 -13.79 -7.49
N ASP A 96 -19.57 -12.61 -7.09
CA ASP A 96 -20.50 -12.45 -5.95
C ASP A 96 -21.77 -13.27 -6.14
N LYS A 97 -22.25 -13.37 -7.37
CA LYS A 97 -23.41 -14.24 -7.73
C LYS A 97 -23.17 -15.71 -7.46
N ASP A 98 -21.93 -16.14 -7.40
CA ASP A 98 -21.51 -17.52 -7.15
C ASP A 98 -21.15 -17.75 -5.67
N GLY A 99 -21.33 -16.74 -4.83
CA GLY A 99 -21.12 -16.78 -3.37
C GLY A 99 -19.66 -16.71 -2.94
N TRP A 100 -18.76 -16.19 -3.79
CA TRP A 100 -17.37 -15.96 -3.43
C TRP A 100 -16.79 -14.72 -4.12
N ALA A 101 -15.86 -14.08 -3.46
CA ALA A 101 -15.09 -12.95 -3.98
C ALA A 101 -13.71 -12.92 -3.33
N HIS A 102 -12.83 -12.15 -3.93
CA HIS A 102 -11.50 -11.82 -3.43
C HIS A 102 -10.49 -12.96 -3.46
N CYS A 103 -9.22 -12.56 -3.66
CA CYS A 103 -8.06 -13.44 -3.59
C CYS A 103 -6.93 -12.72 -2.87
N LEU A 104 -6.02 -13.49 -2.26
CA LEU A 104 -4.73 -12.96 -1.81
C LEU A 104 -3.73 -13.05 -2.95
N THR A 105 -2.88 -12.02 -3.08
CA THR A 105 -1.75 -11.98 -3.99
C THR A 105 -0.46 -11.90 -3.18
N ILE A 106 0.51 -12.68 -3.56
CA ILE A 106 1.85 -12.68 -2.98
C ILE A 106 2.81 -12.02 -3.95
#